data_1bd06e1c4454d6f50bac793f3cf4e28e
#
_entry.id   1bd06e1c4454d6f50bac793f3cf4e28e
#
_cell.length_a   1.000
_cell.length_b   1.000
_cell.length_c   1.000
_cell.angle_alpha   90.00
_cell.angle_beta   90.00
_cell.angle_gamma   90.00
#
_symmetry.space_group_name_H-M   'P 1'
#
loop_
_entity.id
_entity.type
_entity.pdbx_description
1 polymer ?
#
loop_
_entity_poly.entity_id
_entity_poly.type
_entity_poly.pdbx_seq_one_letter_code
_entity_poly.pdbx_strand_id
1 'polypeptide(L)'
;MLPIGTGVAAGLIPTKAFAKVSAAKRDILKELGIRTFVNAAGTYTAMTASLMHDEVVETIKQGAKQFAMLDEVQDKVGEKIAELCHAEAATVTAGCWSALVLGTAGVLTGMDMKKVAQLPDVKGMKAEVIVQKGHNIGYVHALTNTGAIIVEIETVQELEKAINEKTAMMWFLNSYAPMGKIQHEEWVSIAKKHKIPTMIDMAADVPPVSNLWKY
;
A
#
# COMPACT_ATOMS: atom_id res chain seq x y z
N MET A 1 13.52 -67.14 -54.94
CA MET A 1 13.98 -65.89 -54.34
C MET A 1 13.25 -65.68 -53.04
N LEU A 2 13.97 -65.85 -51.90
CA LEU A 2 13.44 -65.69 -50.56
C LEU A 2 13.70 -64.27 -50.08
N PRO A 3 12.77 -63.58 -49.39
CA PRO A 3 13.15 -62.39 -48.63
C PRO A 3 13.50 -62.73 -47.17
N ILE A 4 14.61 -62.22 -46.74
CA ILE A 4 15.15 -62.33 -45.41
C ILE A 4 14.39 -61.33 -44.51
N GLY A 5 13.66 -61.82 -43.51
CA GLY A 5 13.04 -61.00 -42.49
C GLY A 5 14.06 -60.75 -41.36
N THR A 6 14.47 -59.50 -41.17
CA THR A 6 15.23 -59.07 -39.98
C THR A 6 14.26 -58.65 -38.88
N GLY A 7 14.08 -59.52 -37.88
CA GLY A 7 13.38 -59.19 -36.68
C GLY A 7 14.22 -58.26 -35.79
N VAL A 8 13.75 -57.03 -35.52
CA VAL A 8 14.31 -56.12 -34.52
C VAL A 8 13.66 -56.46 -33.19
N ALA A 9 14.41 -57.04 -32.26
CA ALA A 9 13.98 -57.24 -30.89
C ALA A 9 14.00 -55.87 -30.17
N ALA A 10 12.81 -55.33 -29.91
CA ALA A 10 12.67 -54.14 -29.05
C ALA A 10 12.98 -54.53 -27.60
N GLY A 11 14.20 -54.19 -27.16
CA GLY A 11 14.59 -54.31 -25.76
C GLY A 11 13.75 -53.36 -24.87
N LEU A 12 13.00 -53.96 -23.97
CA LEU A 12 12.29 -53.24 -22.91
C LEU A 12 13.33 -52.59 -22.00
N ILE A 13 13.51 -51.26 -22.12
CA ILE A 13 14.29 -50.47 -21.17
C ILE A 13 13.43 -50.39 -19.89
N PRO A 14 13.90 -50.87 -18.73
CA PRO A 14 13.14 -50.73 -17.49
C PRO A 14 13.07 -49.24 -17.15
N THR A 15 11.89 -48.68 -17.25
CA THR A 15 11.60 -47.36 -16.72
C THR A 15 11.77 -47.44 -15.20
N LYS A 16 12.93 -47.03 -14.69
CA LYS A 16 13.09 -46.78 -13.27
C LYS A 16 12.05 -45.73 -12.89
N ALA A 17 11.04 -46.18 -12.12
CA ALA A 17 10.13 -45.29 -11.47
C ALA A 17 10.97 -44.32 -10.60
N PHE A 18 11.07 -43.08 -11.03
CA PHE A 18 11.60 -42.03 -10.14
C PHE A 18 10.62 -41.92 -8.98
N ALA A 19 10.96 -42.56 -7.86
CA ALA A 19 10.29 -42.36 -6.63
C ALA A 19 10.31 -40.83 -6.39
N LYS A 20 9.15 -40.22 -6.30
CA LYS A 20 8.96 -38.84 -5.94
C LYS A 20 9.48 -38.71 -4.51
N VAL A 21 10.78 -38.39 -4.34
CA VAL A 21 11.34 -38.08 -3.05
C VAL A 21 10.53 -36.89 -2.56
N SER A 22 9.67 -37.12 -1.58
CA SER A 22 9.02 -36.05 -0.84
C SER A 22 10.15 -35.23 -0.24
N ALA A 23 10.46 -34.11 -0.88
CA ALA A 23 11.45 -33.18 -0.34
C ALA A 23 10.97 -32.82 1.06
N ALA A 24 11.72 -33.20 2.08
CA ALA A 24 11.45 -32.78 3.43
C ALA A 24 11.21 -31.26 3.41
N LYS A 25 10.10 -30.81 4.00
CA LYS A 25 9.69 -29.41 3.96
C LYS A 25 10.82 -28.61 4.61
N ARG A 26 11.60 -27.89 3.80
CA ARG A 26 12.72 -27.07 4.28
C ARG A 26 12.17 -25.98 5.20
N ASP A 27 12.81 -25.82 6.35
CA ASP A 27 12.56 -24.69 7.24
C ASP A 27 13.63 -23.62 6.99
N ILE A 28 13.30 -22.68 6.08
CA ILE A 28 14.22 -21.65 5.65
C ILE A 28 14.64 -20.70 6.78
N LEU A 29 13.76 -20.44 7.73
CA LEU A 29 14.07 -19.56 8.86
C LEU A 29 15.09 -20.23 9.78
N LYS A 30 14.93 -21.51 10.06
CA LYS A 30 15.87 -22.29 10.84
C LYS A 30 17.22 -22.44 10.12
N GLU A 31 17.22 -22.68 8.81
CA GLU A 31 18.44 -22.76 7.99
C GLU A 31 19.25 -21.47 8.01
N LEU A 32 18.56 -20.31 8.04
CA LEU A 32 19.17 -18.98 8.14
C LEU A 32 19.50 -18.56 9.59
N GLY A 33 19.20 -19.39 10.59
CA GLY A 33 19.41 -19.05 12.00
C GLY A 33 18.48 -17.97 12.53
N ILE A 34 17.33 -17.76 11.87
CA ILE A 34 16.33 -16.74 12.27
C ILE A 34 15.44 -17.32 13.36
N ARG A 35 15.35 -16.62 14.49
CA ARG A 35 14.45 -16.99 15.59
C ARG A 35 13.01 -16.65 15.25
N THR A 36 12.10 -17.57 15.42
CA THR A 36 10.66 -17.33 15.42
C THR A 36 10.16 -17.10 16.85
N PHE A 37 9.04 -16.43 16.98
CA PHE A 37 8.41 -16.14 18.28
C PHE A 37 6.89 -16.10 18.14
N VAL A 38 6.18 -16.20 19.26
CA VAL A 38 4.74 -15.95 19.34
C VAL A 38 4.54 -14.45 19.57
N ASN A 39 3.95 -13.77 18.58
CA ASN A 39 3.66 -12.35 18.71
C ASN A 39 2.38 -12.15 19.55
N ALA A 40 2.53 -11.66 20.77
CA ALA A 40 1.44 -11.29 21.66
C ALA A 40 1.33 -9.76 21.88
N ALA A 41 2.14 -8.96 21.16
CA ALA A 41 2.17 -7.52 21.33
C ALA A 41 1.24 -6.77 20.36
N GLY A 42 0.98 -7.33 19.17
CA GLY A 42 0.14 -6.69 18.16
C GLY A 42 0.79 -6.69 16.77
N THR A 43 0.13 -6.00 15.82
CA THR A 43 0.49 -5.99 14.40
C THR A 43 1.55 -4.93 14.04
N TYR A 44 2.63 -4.86 14.80
CA TYR A 44 3.74 -3.94 14.52
C TYR A 44 4.57 -4.42 13.33
N THR A 45 4.86 -3.53 12.40
CA THR A 45 5.66 -3.84 11.19
C THR A 45 7.03 -4.45 11.52
N ALA A 46 7.71 -3.94 12.56
CA ALA A 46 9.00 -4.49 13.03
C ALA A 46 8.91 -5.93 13.53
N MET A 47 7.70 -6.44 13.80
CA MET A 47 7.40 -7.79 14.24
C MET A 47 6.68 -8.60 13.13
N THR A 48 6.91 -8.24 11.87
CA THR A 48 6.29 -8.83 10.67
C THR A 48 4.78 -8.65 10.54
N ALA A 49 4.21 -7.66 11.27
CA ALA A 49 2.78 -7.31 11.24
C ALA A 49 1.87 -8.51 11.58
N SER A 50 1.03 -8.95 10.65
CA SER A 50 0.13 -10.11 10.80
C SER A 50 0.61 -11.30 9.99
N LEU A 51 0.35 -12.50 10.46
CA LEU A 51 0.46 -13.70 9.63
C LEU A 51 -0.63 -13.67 8.55
N MET A 52 -0.29 -14.19 7.39
CA MET A 52 -1.25 -14.31 6.28
C MET A 52 -2.18 -15.50 6.51
N HIS A 53 -3.45 -15.35 6.16
CA HIS A 53 -4.39 -16.46 6.09
C HIS A 53 -3.99 -17.43 4.97
N ASP A 54 -4.36 -18.70 5.11
CA ASP A 54 -3.99 -19.76 4.16
C ASP A 54 -4.50 -19.46 2.74
N GLU A 55 -5.69 -18.88 2.61
CA GLU A 55 -6.27 -18.46 1.32
C GLU A 55 -5.44 -17.38 0.61
N VAL A 56 -4.86 -16.45 1.39
CA VAL A 56 -3.96 -15.41 0.85
C VAL A 56 -2.67 -16.04 0.36
N VAL A 57 -2.07 -16.94 1.15
CA VAL A 57 -0.84 -17.65 0.78
C VAL A 57 -1.06 -18.47 -0.50
N GLU A 58 -2.19 -19.16 -0.61
CA GLU A 58 -2.51 -19.96 -1.78
C GLU A 58 -2.74 -19.09 -3.04
N THR A 59 -3.40 -17.95 -2.88
CA THR A 59 -3.57 -16.96 -3.97
C THR A 59 -2.22 -16.44 -4.47
N ILE A 60 -1.29 -16.13 -3.56
CA ILE A 60 0.08 -15.71 -3.92
C ILE A 60 0.78 -16.81 -4.73
N LYS A 61 0.68 -18.07 -4.33
CA LYS A 61 1.27 -19.19 -5.05
C LYS A 61 0.72 -19.35 -6.46
N GLN A 62 -0.59 -19.10 -6.64
CA GLN A 62 -1.23 -19.15 -7.97
C GLN A 62 -0.77 -17.96 -8.82
N GLY A 63 -0.87 -16.74 -8.31
CA GLY A 63 -0.49 -15.53 -9.02
C GLY A 63 0.99 -15.51 -9.42
N ALA A 64 1.88 -16.00 -8.55
CA ALA A 64 3.32 -16.05 -8.81
C ALA A 64 3.74 -16.96 -9.99
N LYS A 65 2.80 -17.74 -10.55
CA LYS A 65 3.02 -18.64 -11.70
C LYS A 65 2.36 -18.15 -12.98
N GLN A 66 1.82 -16.96 -12.98
CA GLN A 66 1.09 -16.38 -14.11
C GLN A 66 1.74 -15.06 -14.52
N PHE A 67 1.74 -14.79 -15.83
CA PHE A 67 2.03 -13.46 -16.35
C PHE A 67 0.70 -12.72 -16.50
N ALA A 68 0.63 -11.52 -15.93
CA ALA A 68 -0.51 -10.61 -16.05
C ALA A 68 -0.01 -9.19 -16.27
N MET A 69 -0.78 -8.37 -16.97
CA MET A 69 -0.49 -6.95 -17.10
C MET A 69 -0.74 -6.26 -15.76
N LEU A 70 0.26 -5.51 -15.28
CA LEU A 70 0.19 -4.89 -13.95
C LEU A 70 -0.89 -3.82 -13.83
N ASP A 71 -1.13 -3.06 -14.88
CA ASP A 71 -2.21 -2.08 -14.98
C ASP A 71 -3.58 -2.74 -14.88
N GLU A 72 -3.83 -3.83 -15.63
CA GLU A 72 -5.07 -4.59 -15.51
C GLU A 72 -5.28 -5.17 -14.10
N VAL A 73 -4.21 -5.67 -13.46
CA VAL A 73 -4.28 -6.17 -12.08
C VAL A 73 -4.65 -5.03 -11.12
N GLN A 74 -4.00 -3.87 -11.23
CA GLN A 74 -4.30 -2.70 -10.38
C GLN A 74 -5.73 -2.22 -10.58
N ASP A 75 -6.19 -2.11 -11.83
CA ASP A 75 -7.55 -1.64 -12.13
C ASP A 75 -8.60 -2.60 -11.56
N LYS A 76 -8.49 -3.92 -11.85
CA LYS A 76 -9.48 -4.90 -11.40
C LYS A 76 -9.50 -5.10 -9.89
N VAL A 77 -8.34 -5.11 -9.25
CA VAL A 77 -8.25 -5.17 -7.78
C VAL A 77 -8.74 -3.86 -7.16
N GLY A 78 -8.40 -2.72 -7.76
CA GLY A 78 -8.86 -1.42 -7.34
C GLY A 78 -10.38 -1.27 -7.40
N GLU A 79 -11.01 -1.67 -8.52
CA GLU A 79 -12.48 -1.73 -8.68
C GLU A 79 -13.13 -2.53 -7.53
N LYS A 80 -12.57 -3.72 -7.23
CA LYS A 80 -13.11 -4.58 -6.19
C LYS A 80 -12.96 -4.01 -4.77
N ILE A 81 -11.82 -3.39 -4.47
CA ILE A 81 -11.59 -2.74 -3.17
C ILE A 81 -12.49 -1.51 -3.04
N ALA A 82 -12.64 -0.70 -4.09
CA ALA A 82 -13.52 0.46 -4.10
C ALA A 82 -14.97 0.08 -3.80
N GLU A 83 -15.47 -0.99 -4.43
CA GLU A 83 -16.80 -1.56 -4.13
C GLU A 83 -16.96 -1.92 -2.64
N LEU A 84 -15.96 -2.63 -2.07
CA LEU A 84 -15.99 -3.08 -0.68
C LEU A 84 -15.87 -1.93 0.33
N CYS A 85 -15.16 -0.86 -0.04
CA CYS A 85 -14.92 0.30 0.82
C CYS A 85 -15.89 1.46 0.56
N HIS A 86 -16.85 1.31 -0.35
CA HIS A 86 -17.80 2.35 -0.79
C HIS A 86 -17.07 3.61 -1.28
N ALA A 87 -15.94 3.44 -1.95
CA ALA A 87 -15.10 4.50 -2.50
C ALA A 87 -15.26 4.62 -4.02
N GLU A 88 -14.91 5.78 -4.58
CA GLU A 88 -14.94 5.99 -6.03
C GLU A 88 -13.86 5.20 -6.76
N ALA A 89 -12.70 5.04 -6.14
CA ALA A 89 -11.55 4.31 -6.68
C ALA A 89 -10.65 3.80 -5.55
N ALA A 90 -9.83 2.80 -5.86
CA ALA A 90 -8.80 2.31 -4.95
C ALA A 90 -7.56 1.87 -5.75
N THR A 91 -6.42 1.92 -5.09
CA THR A 91 -5.16 1.37 -5.62
C THR A 91 -4.40 0.66 -4.51
N VAL A 92 -3.67 -0.39 -4.87
CA VAL A 92 -2.85 -1.17 -3.92
C VAL A 92 -1.40 -0.70 -4.01
N THR A 93 -0.79 -0.51 -2.86
CA THR A 93 0.60 -0.09 -2.74
C THR A 93 1.40 -1.03 -1.82
N ALA A 94 2.71 -0.85 -1.78
CA ALA A 94 3.60 -1.61 -0.89
C ALA A 94 3.52 -1.15 0.59
N GLY A 95 2.33 -0.80 1.07
CA GLY A 95 2.05 -0.34 2.42
C GLY A 95 1.67 1.13 2.49
N CYS A 96 1.20 1.57 3.67
CA CYS A 96 0.66 2.92 3.87
C CYS A 96 1.68 4.02 3.54
N TRP A 97 2.96 3.84 3.86
CA TRP A 97 3.99 4.80 3.48
C TRP A 97 3.99 5.09 1.97
N SER A 98 3.96 4.04 1.14
CA SER A 98 3.89 4.20 -0.31
C SER A 98 2.57 4.83 -0.75
N ALA A 99 1.45 4.53 -0.07
CA ALA A 99 0.16 5.16 -0.34
C ALA A 99 0.20 6.67 -0.05
N LEU A 100 0.81 7.09 1.06
CA LEU A 100 0.99 8.51 1.40
C LEU A 100 1.86 9.24 0.37
N VAL A 101 2.98 8.62 -0.05
CA VAL A 101 3.85 9.19 -1.10
C VAL A 101 3.09 9.34 -2.41
N LEU A 102 2.44 8.27 -2.90
CA LEU A 102 1.74 8.29 -4.18
C LEU A 102 0.51 9.21 -4.16
N GLY A 103 -0.27 9.19 -3.06
CA GLY A 103 -1.41 10.07 -2.90
C GLY A 103 -1.00 11.55 -2.87
N THR A 104 0.07 11.88 -2.13
CA THR A 104 0.62 13.25 -2.12
C THR A 104 1.12 13.65 -3.49
N ALA A 105 1.92 12.80 -4.15
CA ALA A 105 2.38 13.05 -5.50
C ALA A 105 1.21 13.32 -6.47
N GLY A 106 0.16 12.48 -6.41
CA GLY A 106 -1.04 12.65 -7.22
C GLY A 106 -1.75 13.99 -7.00
N VAL A 107 -1.84 14.45 -5.74
CA VAL A 107 -2.40 15.78 -5.43
C VAL A 107 -1.54 16.90 -6.00
N LEU A 108 -0.21 16.79 -5.94
CA LEU A 108 0.71 17.82 -6.43
C LEU A 108 0.73 17.90 -7.97
N THR A 109 0.65 16.77 -8.65
CA THR A 109 0.89 16.68 -10.10
C THR A 109 -0.39 16.55 -10.91
N GLY A 110 -1.47 16.02 -10.33
CA GLY A 110 -2.61 15.54 -11.09
C GLY A 110 -2.16 14.55 -12.16
N MET A 111 -2.69 14.67 -13.37
CA MET A 111 -2.34 13.85 -14.53
C MET A 111 -1.25 14.47 -15.42
N ASP A 112 -0.55 15.49 -14.94
CA ASP A 112 0.50 16.16 -15.70
C ASP A 112 1.83 15.40 -15.59
N MET A 113 2.17 14.64 -16.62
CA MET A 113 3.39 13.83 -16.68
C MET A 113 4.70 14.64 -16.57
N LYS A 114 4.68 15.93 -16.92
CA LYS A 114 5.85 16.82 -16.75
C LYS A 114 6.07 17.11 -15.27
N LYS A 115 5.00 17.37 -14.54
CA LYS A 115 5.06 17.56 -13.09
C LYS A 115 5.46 16.27 -12.38
N VAL A 116 4.96 15.11 -12.83
CA VAL A 116 5.37 13.79 -12.29
C VAL A 116 6.88 13.60 -12.44
N ALA A 117 7.43 13.88 -13.62
CA ALA A 117 8.87 13.76 -13.87
C ALA A 117 9.72 14.80 -13.12
N GLN A 118 9.11 15.92 -12.71
CA GLN A 118 9.80 17.00 -11.99
C GLN A 118 9.97 16.71 -10.51
N LEU A 119 9.08 15.89 -9.88
CA LEU A 119 9.18 15.57 -8.46
C LEU A 119 10.57 14.98 -8.11
N PRO A 120 11.14 15.32 -6.97
CA PRO A 120 10.57 16.11 -5.86
C PRO A 120 10.77 17.63 -5.98
N ASP A 121 11.21 18.17 -7.11
CA ASP A 121 11.21 19.61 -7.34
C ASP A 121 9.77 20.11 -7.57
N VAL A 122 9.23 20.80 -6.58
CA VAL A 122 7.85 21.31 -6.59
C VAL A 122 7.72 22.74 -7.11
N LYS A 123 8.76 23.27 -7.75
CA LYS A 123 8.75 24.64 -8.29
C LYS A 123 7.57 24.84 -9.25
N GLY A 124 6.75 25.85 -8.98
CA GLY A 124 5.57 26.16 -9.78
C GLY A 124 4.34 25.29 -9.50
N MET A 125 4.40 24.43 -8.47
CA MET A 125 3.26 23.64 -8.01
C MET A 125 2.68 24.20 -6.71
N LYS A 126 1.40 23.91 -6.43
CA LYS A 126 0.88 24.00 -5.07
C LYS A 126 1.49 22.84 -4.29
N ALA A 127 2.22 23.12 -3.23
CA ALA A 127 2.99 22.09 -2.54
C ALA A 127 2.92 22.19 -1.02
N GLU A 128 2.19 23.15 -0.46
CA GLU A 128 2.01 23.27 0.97
C GLU A 128 0.96 22.27 1.45
N VAL A 129 1.35 21.45 2.41
CA VAL A 129 0.48 20.47 3.07
C VAL A 129 0.29 20.90 4.52
N ILE A 130 -0.95 21.19 4.89
CA ILE A 130 -1.27 21.62 6.25
C ILE A 130 -1.42 20.38 7.14
N VAL A 131 -0.75 20.42 8.29
CA VAL A 131 -0.69 19.33 9.28
C VAL A 131 -0.89 19.92 10.68
N GLN A 132 -1.69 19.29 11.53
CA GLN A 132 -1.72 19.66 12.93
C GLN A 132 -0.39 19.28 13.59
N LYS A 133 0.18 20.15 14.42
CA LYS A 133 1.44 19.92 15.12
C LYS A 133 1.45 18.59 15.90
N GLY A 134 0.34 18.24 16.56
CA GLY A 134 0.17 16.96 17.24
C GLY A 134 0.19 15.74 16.32
N HIS A 135 0.00 15.92 15.01
CA HIS A 135 0.06 14.87 14.00
C HIS A 135 1.41 14.83 13.26
N ASN A 136 2.29 15.83 13.43
CA ASN A 136 3.59 15.87 12.78
C ASN A 136 4.58 14.93 13.46
N ILE A 137 4.48 13.65 13.10
CA ILE A 137 5.37 12.60 13.58
C ILE A 137 6.12 11.97 12.39
N GLY A 138 6.92 10.93 12.63
CA GLY A 138 7.79 10.33 11.61
C GLY A 138 7.12 9.96 10.27
N TYR A 139 5.81 9.73 10.24
CA TYR A 139 5.07 9.39 9.02
C TYR A 139 4.86 10.59 8.07
N VAL A 140 4.90 11.82 8.56
CA VAL A 140 4.87 13.04 7.72
C VAL A 140 6.03 13.05 6.72
N HIS A 141 7.12 12.35 7.03
CA HIS A 141 8.23 12.20 6.09
C HIS A 141 7.82 11.54 4.75
N ALA A 142 6.77 10.73 4.72
CA ALA A 142 6.23 10.20 3.45
C ALA A 142 5.74 11.33 2.52
N LEU A 143 5.11 12.36 3.10
CA LEU A 143 4.64 13.51 2.34
C LEU A 143 5.82 14.34 1.82
N THR A 144 6.82 14.61 2.67
CA THR A 144 7.99 15.42 2.29
C THR A 144 8.90 14.73 1.26
N ASN A 145 8.83 13.41 1.12
CA ASN A 145 9.54 12.68 0.06
C ASN A 145 9.10 13.09 -1.35
N THR A 146 7.92 13.66 -1.50
CA THR A 146 7.43 14.21 -2.78
C THR A 146 7.91 15.64 -3.06
N GLY A 147 8.63 16.26 -2.12
CA GLY A 147 8.97 17.67 -2.12
C GLY A 147 7.92 18.55 -1.46
N ALA A 148 6.83 17.99 -0.92
CA ALA A 148 5.80 18.76 -0.21
C ALA A 148 6.36 19.53 0.99
N ILE A 149 5.84 20.73 1.19
CA ILE A 149 6.24 21.66 2.25
C ILE A 149 5.20 21.58 3.36
N ILE A 150 5.63 21.18 4.55
CA ILE A 150 4.71 21.05 5.69
C ILE A 150 4.47 22.41 6.33
N VAL A 151 3.19 22.74 6.51
CA VAL A 151 2.72 23.92 7.24
C VAL A 151 2.03 23.44 8.51
N GLU A 152 2.67 23.63 9.63
CA GLU A 152 2.13 23.23 10.93
C GLU A 152 1.16 24.26 11.49
N ILE A 153 0.07 23.77 12.07
CA ILE A 153 -0.94 24.56 12.79
C ILE A 153 -1.39 23.85 14.06
N GLU A 154 -1.95 24.58 15.00
CA GLU A 154 -2.54 24.03 16.22
C GLU A 154 -4.03 24.39 16.39
N THR A 155 -4.45 25.55 15.91
CA THR A 155 -5.79 26.08 16.13
C THR A 155 -6.52 26.35 14.83
N VAL A 156 -7.85 26.44 14.89
CA VAL A 156 -8.69 26.80 13.73
C VAL A 156 -8.29 28.16 13.15
N GLN A 157 -7.96 29.13 14.00
CA GLN A 157 -7.52 30.46 13.58
C GLN A 157 -6.21 30.40 12.80
N GLU A 158 -5.27 29.56 13.24
CA GLU A 158 -4.01 29.33 12.52
C GLU A 158 -4.26 28.60 11.20
N LEU A 159 -5.14 27.59 11.19
CA LEU A 159 -5.52 26.87 9.99
C LEU A 159 -6.11 27.82 8.91
N GLU A 160 -7.09 28.66 9.29
CA GLU A 160 -7.71 29.60 8.36
C GLU A 160 -6.68 30.62 7.79
N LYS A 161 -5.69 31.03 8.59
CA LYS A 161 -4.60 31.90 8.15
C LYS A 161 -3.57 31.20 7.27
N ALA A 162 -3.33 29.90 7.50
CA ALA A 162 -2.35 29.12 6.76
C ALA A 162 -2.83 28.77 5.34
N ILE A 163 -4.15 28.71 5.13
CA ILE A 163 -4.71 28.42 3.80
C ILE A 163 -4.42 29.57 2.85
N ASN A 164 -3.77 29.24 1.72
CA ASN A 164 -3.40 30.18 0.68
C ASN A 164 -3.35 29.49 -0.70
N GLU A 165 -2.94 30.24 -1.74
CA GLU A 165 -2.88 29.73 -3.12
C GLU A 165 -1.85 28.62 -3.35
N LYS A 166 -0.91 28.41 -2.42
CA LYS A 166 0.09 27.32 -2.47
C LYS A 166 -0.38 26.08 -1.73
N THR A 167 -1.49 26.14 -1.00
CA THR A 167 -2.03 25.00 -0.26
C THR A 167 -2.48 23.93 -1.23
N ALA A 168 -1.87 22.74 -1.14
CA ALA A 168 -2.17 21.58 -1.96
C ALA A 168 -3.23 20.68 -1.32
N MET A 169 -3.07 20.39 -0.04
CA MET A 169 -4.01 19.55 0.73
C MET A 169 -3.87 19.75 2.24
N MET A 170 -4.81 19.16 2.96
CA MET A 170 -4.77 19.05 4.41
C MET A 170 -4.65 17.56 4.79
N TRP A 171 -3.66 17.20 5.62
CA TRP A 171 -3.41 15.82 6.04
C TRP A 171 -3.77 15.59 7.50
N PHE A 172 -4.37 14.45 7.81
CA PHE A 172 -4.84 14.07 9.13
C PHE A 172 -4.37 12.66 9.50
N LEU A 173 -3.79 12.47 10.68
CA LEU A 173 -3.40 11.17 11.21
C LEU A 173 -4.44 10.69 12.22
N ASN A 174 -5.25 9.69 11.84
CA ASN A 174 -6.40 9.28 12.62
C ASN A 174 -6.02 8.71 14.00
N SER A 175 -5.00 7.86 14.06
CA SER A 175 -4.51 7.29 15.33
C SER A 175 -4.00 8.35 16.34
N TYR A 176 -3.69 9.56 15.86
CA TYR A 176 -3.27 10.71 16.67
C TYR A 176 -4.37 11.78 16.78
N ALA A 177 -5.61 11.49 16.42
CA ALA A 177 -6.72 12.44 16.55
C ALA A 177 -6.81 13.09 17.96
N PRO A 178 -6.60 12.37 19.08
CA PRO A 178 -6.62 12.97 20.40
C PRO A 178 -5.48 13.99 20.67
N MET A 179 -4.41 13.97 19.88
CA MET A 179 -3.28 14.88 19.99
C MET A 179 -3.48 16.18 19.18
N GLY A 180 -4.45 16.19 18.26
CA GLY A 180 -4.87 17.36 17.52
C GLY A 180 -5.96 18.15 18.25
N LYS A 181 -5.97 19.48 18.09
CA LYS A 181 -7.03 20.33 18.65
C LYS A 181 -8.26 20.42 17.74
N ILE A 182 -8.10 20.18 16.45
CA ILE A 182 -9.15 20.23 15.44
C ILE A 182 -9.54 18.79 15.11
N GLN A 183 -10.83 18.45 15.30
CA GLN A 183 -11.32 17.09 15.05
C GLN A 183 -11.80 16.92 13.60
N HIS A 184 -12.13 15.68 13.20
CA HIS A 184 -12.43 15.30 11.82
C HIS A 184 -13.51 16.15 11.14
N GLU A 185 -14.65 16.35 11.80
CA GLU A 185 -15.78 17.07 11.21
C GLU A 185 -15.41 18.52 10.90
N GLU A 186 -14.76 19.20 11.85
CA GLU A 186 -14.30 20.59 11.67
C GLU A 186 -13.21 20.68 10.62
N TRP A 187 -12.24 19.73 10.65
CA TRP A 187 -11.16 19.63 9.66
C TRP A 187 -11.72 19.52 8.23
N VAL A 188 -12.61 18.57 8.00
CA VAL A 188 -13.24 18.34 6.70
C VAL A 188 -14.17 19.52 6.31
N SER A 189 -14.88 20.10 7.27
CA SER A 189 -15.75 21.26 7.00
C SER A 189 -14.96 22.46 6.47
N ILE A 190 -13.82 22.77 7.11
CA ILE A 190 -12.93 23.85 6.67
C ILE A 190 -12.34 23.54 5.30
N ALA A 191 -11.84 22.32 5.09
CA ALA A 191 -11.29 21.90 3.80
C ALA A 191 -12.30 22.05 2.67
N LYS A 192 -13.55 21.62 2.87
CA LYS A 192 -14.65 21.78 1.90
C LYS A 192 -14.98 23.23 1.61
N LYS A 193 -15.02 24.09 2.63
CA LYS A 193 -15.24 25.53 2.49
C LYS A 193 -14.21 26.16 1.54
N HIS A 194 -12.96 25.74 1.65
CA HIS A 194 -11.83 26.25 0.86
C HIS A 194 -11.54 25.44 -0.40
N LYS A 195 -12.30 24.37 -0.67
CA LYS A 195 -12.11 23.44 -1.79
C LYS A 195 -10.70 22.82 -1.82
N ILE A 196 -10.18 22.49 -0.67
CA ILE A 196 -8.87 21.84 -0.49
C ILE A 196 -9.10 20.33 -0.28
N PRO A 197 -8.41 19.46 -1.00
CA PRO A 197 -8.50 18.02 -0.76
C PRO A 197 -7.97 17.67 0.62
N THR A 198 -8.51 16.63 1.23
CA THR A 198 -8.04 16.05 2.49
C THR A 198 -7.51 14.66 2.26
N MET A 199 -6.50 14.29 3.03
CA MET A 199 -5.99 12.92 3.12
C MET A 199 -5.99 12.49 4.58
N ILE A 200 -6.52 11.29 4.87
CA ILE A 200 -6.48 10.69 6.20
C ILE A 200 -5.58 9.44 6.19
N ASP A 201 -4.67 9.36 7.14
CA ASP A 201 -3.89 8.15 7.40
C ASP A 201 -4.60 7.30 8.45
N MET A 202 -5.00 6.10 8.06
CA MET A 202 -5.72 5.14 8.88
C MET A 202 -5.00 3.78 8.97
N ALA A 203 -3.71 3.75 8.80
CA ALA A 203 -2.91 2.51 8.73
C ALA A 203 -3.09 1.58 9.94
N ALA A 204 -3.42 2.13 11.11
CA ALA A 204 -3.55 1.38 12.36
C ALA A 204 -5.01 1.28 12.87
N ASP A 205 -6.01 1.65 12.07
CA ASP A 205 -7.37 1.92 12.54
C ASP A 205 -8.42 0.90 12.12
N VAL A 206 -8.01 -0.23 11.57
CA VAL A 206 -8.89 -1.38 11.28
C VAL A 206 -8.37 -2.60 12.04
N PRO A 207 -9.16 -3.23 12.87
CA PRO A 207 -10.60 -3.05 13.16
C PRO A 207 -10.93 -1.79 13.98
N PRO A 208 -12.21 -1.37 14.06
CA PRO A 208 -13.39 -2.01 13.48
C PRO A 208 -13.52 -1.78 11.97
N VAL A 209 -14.09 -2.76 11.27
CA VAL A 209 -14.26 -2.73 9.80
C VAL A 209 -15.09 -1.53 9.35
N SER A 210 -16.02 -1.05 10.18
CA SER A 210 -16.82 0.16 9.91
C SER A 210 -15.98 1.42 9.65
N ASN A 211 -14.73 1.47 10.08
CA ASN A 211 -13.85 2.60 9.79
C ASN A 211 -13.52 2.73 8.29
N LEU A 212 -13.68 1.66 7.50
CA LEU A 212 -13.43 1.69 6.05
C LEU A 212 -14.41 2.59 5.27
N TRP A 213 -15.55 2.93 5.87
CA TRP A 213 -16.58 3.79 5.25
C TRP A 213 -17.16 4.86 6.19
N LYS A 214 -16.50 5.10 7.32
CA LYS A 214 -16.93 6.11 8.29
C LYS A 214 -16.47 7.53 7.92
N TYR A 215 -15.32 7.66 7.24
CA TYR A 215 -14.63 8.93 6.99
C TYR A 215 -14.68 9.34 5.53
#